data_e22c7b70454622e8ee4471b2a3eb4e4b
#
_entry.id   e22c7b70454622e8ee4471b2a3eb4e4b
#
_cell.length_a   1.000
_cell.length_b   1.000
_cell.length_c   1.000
_cell.angle_alpha   90.00
_cell.angle_beta   90.00
_cell.angle_gamma   90.00
#
_symmetry.space_group_name_H-M   'P 1'
#
loop_
_entity.id
_entity.type
_entity.pdbx_description
1 polymer ?
#
loop_
_entity_poly.entity_id
_entity_poly.type
_entity_poly.pdbx_seq_one_letter_code
_entity_poly.pdbx_strand_id
1 'polypeptide(L)'
;YTAKRYGVKTGMALWQAKQVCPDIIFLPPRMDLYLRFSRMAQEIYADYTDKREPYGIDESWLDVTDSATLKGDGFHVAQEISSRMKKELGITVSVGVSFNKIFAKLGSDYKKPDDITTMYEDEFQRKAWCLPVSDLLYVGNATNKKLYSMGIRTIGDLAKSDETLLVRKLGKMGSILWAFANGYDESPVKLENTSAPVKSVGNSTT
;
A
#
# COMPACT_ATOMS: atom_id res chain seq x y z
N TYR A 1 0.19 12.87 10.80
CA TYR A 1 1.19 12.26 11.70
C TYR A 1 1.11 12.83 13.10
N THR A 2 1.00 14.14 13.29
CA THR A 2 0.90 14.75 14.63
C THR A 2 -0.27 14.19 15.42
N ALA A 3 -1.49 14.15 14.87
CA ALA A 3 -2.66 13.60 15.54
C ALA A 3 -2.50 12.11 15.91
N LYS A 4 -1.78 11.30 15.10
CA LYS A 4 -1.50 9.90 15.42
C LYS A 4 -0.69 9.72 16.69
N ARG A 5 0.21 10.65 17.03
CA ARG A 5 0.99 10.61 18.29
C ARG A 5 0.11 10.74 19.53
N TYR A 6 -1.08 11.35 19.40
CA TYR A 6 -2.10 11.44 20.46
C TYR A 6 -3.07 10.26 20.45
N GLY A 7 -2.85 9.23 19.62
CA GLY A 7 -3.70 8.05 19.56
C GLY A 7 -4.89 8.15 18.58
N VAL A 8 -4.97 9.22 17.79
CA VAL A 8 -5.99 9.35 16.74
C VAL A 8 -5.69 8.38 15.61
N LYS A 9 -6.70 7.58 15.19
CA LYS A 9 -6.58 6.54 14.16
C LYS A 9 -7.50 6.85 12.97
N THR A 10 -7.12 6.36 11.80
CA THR A 10 -7.98 6.40 10.60
C THR A 10 -9.31 5.67 10.87
N GLY A 11 -10.42 6.25 10.42
CA GLY A 11 -11.76 5.70 10.64
C GLY A 11 -12.33 5.90 12.05
N MET A 12 -11.62 6.61 12.92
CA MET A 12 -12.11 6.97 14.25
C MET A 12 -13.21 8.05 14.12
N ALA A 13 -14.31 7.91 14.87
CA ALA A 13 -15.34 8.93 14.91
C ALA A 13 -14.78 10.25 15.49
N LEU A 14 -15.28 11.40 15.03
CA LEU A 14 -14.78 12.72 15.46
C LEU A 14 -14.85 12.91 16.98
N TRP A 15 -15.91 12.43 17.63
CA TRP A 15 -16.05 12.54 19.08
C TRP A 15 -15.00 11.69 19.83
N GLN A 16 -14.66 10.49 19.30
CA GLN A 16 -13.58 9.65 19.85
C GLN A 16 -12.22 10.31 19.68
N ALA A 17 -11.97 10.91 18.50
CA ALA A 17 -10.74 11.64 18.24
C ALA A 17 -10.59 12.81 19.23
N LYS A 18 -11.68 13.49 19.56
CA LYS A 18 -11.70 14.59 20.54
C LYS A 18 -11.48 14.11 21.98
N GLN A 19 -11.89 12.89 22.31
CA GLN A 19 -11.61 12.30 23.64
C GLN A 19 -10.11 12.01 23.84
N VAL A 20 -9.42 11.49 22.82
CA VAL A 20 -7.98 11.18 22.91
C VAL A 20 -7.07 12.38 22.64
N CYS A 21 -7.60 13.40 21.96
CA CYS A 21 -6.88 14.63 21.64
C CYS A 21 -7.87 15.82 21.75
N PRO A 22 -8.08 16.39 22.97
CA PRO A 22 -9.09 17.45 23.18
C PRO A 22 -8.89 18.68 22.31
N ASP A 23 -7.63 19.05 22.03
CA ASP A 23 -7.26 20.23 21.24
C ASP A 23 -7.18 19.97 19.73
N ILE A 24 -7.68 18.81 19.27
CA ILE A 24 -7.66 18.48 17.84
C ILE A 24 -8.50 19.47 17.02
N ILE A 25 -7.92 19.94 15.92
CA ILE A 25 -8.61 20.77 14.94
C ILE A 25 -9.13 19.88 13.82
N PHE A 26 -10.44 19.95 13.55
CA PHE A 26 -11.07 19.25 12.44
C PHE A 26 -11.16 20.19 11.23
N LEU A 27 -10.68 19.73 10.10
CA LEU A 27 -10.79 20.43 8.83
C LEU A 27 -11.71 19.67 7.89
N PRO A 28 -12.62 20.34 7.18
CA PRO A 28 -13.42 19.68 6.16
C PRO A 28 -12.53 19.17 5.01
N PRO A 29 -12.83 18.00 4.43
CA PRO A 29 -12.08 17.50 3.28
C PRO A 29 -12.30 18.38 2.05
N ARG A 30 -11.25 18.59 1.27
CA ARG A 30 -11.29 19.32 -0.02
C ARG A 30 -11.07 18.34 -1.16
N MET A 31 -12.09 17.55 -1.48
CA MET A 31 -11.99 16.42 -2.40
C MET A 31 -11.58 16.83 -3.83
N ASP A 32 -12.07 17.97 -4.31
CA ASP A 32 -11.66 18.57 -5.57
C ASP A 32 -10.16 18.83 -5.65
N LEU A 33 -9.58 19.37 -4.56
CA LEU A 33 -8.15 19.58 -4.45
C LEU A 33 -7.37 18.26 -4.41
N TYR A 34 -7.85 17.26 -3.65
CA TYR A 34 -7.21 15.96 -3.58
C TYR A 34 -7.18 15.26 -4.94
N LEU A 35 -8.28 15.29 -5.69
CA LEU A 35 -8.35 14.75 -7.04
C LEU A 35 -7.45 15.50 -8.03
N ARG A 36 -7.31 16.82 -7.87
CA ARG A 36 -6.37 17.62 -8.66
C ARG A 36 -4.92 17.18 -8.41
N PHE A 37 -4.49 17.07 -7.15
CA PHE A 37 -3.14 16.62 -6.80
C PHE A 37 -2.89 15.16 -7.23
N SER A 38 -3.90 14.30 -7.11
CA SER A 38 -3.84 12.93 -7.61
C SER A 38 -3.52 12.89 -9.11
N ARG A 39 -4.21 13.70 -9.94
CA ARG A 39 -3.93 13.80 -11.38
C ARG A 39 -2.53 14.32 -11.67
N MET A 40 -2.10 15.38 -10.99
CA MET A 40 -0.75 15.93 -11.16
C MET A 40 0.34 14.88 -10.77
N ALA A 41 0.10 14.07 -9.75
CA ALA A 41 0.99 12.97 -9.40
C ALA A 41 1.03 11.90 -10.52
N GLN A 42 -0.12 11.54 -11.09
CA GLN A 42 -0.17 10.60 -12.23
C GLN A 42 0.55 11.14 -13.47
N GLU A 43 0.54 12.45 -13.72
CA GLU A 43 1.33 13.09 -14.78
C GLU A 43 2.83 12.92 -14.55
N ILE A 44 3.31 13.10 -13.31
CA ILE A 44 4.71 12.84 -12.95
C ILE A 44 5.06 11.36 -13.20
N TYR A 45 4.21 10.43 -12.79
CA TYR A 45 4.45 8.99 -12.98
C TYR A 45 4.50 8.61 -14.47
N ALA A 46 3.73 9.29 -15.32
CA ALA A 46 3.70 9.07 -16.77
C ALA A 46 5.06 9.23 -17.45
N ASP A 47 5.92 10.09 -16.91
CA ASP A 47 7.26 10.31 -17.46
C ASP A 47 8.20 9.11 -17.26
N TYR A 48 7.81 8.15 -16.42
CA TYR A 48 8.63 6.98 -16.07
C TYR A 48 8.11 5.68 -16.68
N THR A 49 6.79 5.51 -16.78
CA THR A 49 6.19 4.29 -17.33
C THR A 49 4.73 4.52 -17.74
N ASP A 50 4.26 3.78 -18.72
CA ASP A 50 2.85 3.64 -19.09
C ASP A 50 2.11 2.55 -18.31
N LYS A 51 2.86 1.65 -17.64
CA LYS A 51 2.34 0.62 -16.75
C LYS A 51 2.10 1.21 -15.36
N ARG A 52 0.96 1.87 -15.21
CA ARG A 52 0.55 2.56 -13.97
C ARG A 52 -0.83 2.08 -13.55
N GLU A 53 -0.92 1.54 -12.35
CA GLU A 53 -2.17 1.06 -11.77
C GLU A 53 -2.51 1.88 -10.52
N PRO A 54 -3.45 2.85 -10.61
CA PRO A 54 -3.91 3.59 -9.44
C PRO A 54 -4.57 2.67 -8.41
N TYR A 55 -4.28 2.92 -7.14
CA TYR A 55 -4.89 2.26 -5.99
C TYR A 55 -5.47 3.33 -5.04
N GLY A 56 -6.71 3.68 -5.28
CA GLY A 56 -7.31 4.86 -4.66
C GLY A 56 -6.87 6.17 -5.34
N ILE A 57 -6.99 7.29 -4.62
CA ILE A 57 -6.66 8.63 -5.14
C ILE A 57 -5.22 9.06 -4.84
N ASP A 58 -4.53 8.37 -3.93
CA ASP A 58 -3.24 8.78 -3.37
C ASP A 58 -2.15 7.71 -3.51
N GLU A 59 -2.46 6.57 -4.07
CA GLU A 59 -1.51 5.48 -4.27
C GLU A 59 -1.50 4.99 -5.72
N SER A 60 -0.36 4.48 -6.18
CA SER A 60 -0.22 3.86 -7.50
C SER A 60 0.91 2.84 -7.50
N TRP A 61 0.71 1.73 -8.20
CA TRP A 61 1.80 0.86 -8.62
C TRP A 61 2.34 1.30 -9.97
N LEU A 62 3.65 1.25 -10.09
CA LEU A 62 4.39 1.54 -11.33
C LEU A 62 5.29 0.34 -11.65
N ASP A 63 5.16 -0.24 -12.83
CA ASP A 63 6.14 -1.18 -13.33
C ASP A 63 7.16 -0.41 -14.18
N VAL A 64 8.37 -0.27 -13.65
CA VAL A 64 9.47 0.46 -14.29
C VAL A 64 10.52 -0.46 -14.89
N THR A 65 10.23 -1.76 -15.00
CA THR A 65 11.16 -2.78 -15.50
C THR A 65 11.69 -2.43 -16.89
N ASP A 66 10.81 -2.03 -17.80
CA ASP A 66 11.17 -1.68 -19.18
C ASP A 66 11.91 -0.32 -19.28
N SER A 67 11.78 0.51 -18.26
CA SER A 67 12.40 1.85 -18.22
C SER A 67 13.80 1.83 -17.59
N ALA A 68 14.23 0.72 -17.02
CA ALA A 68 15.48 0.60 -16.26
C ALA A 68 16.73 0.98 -17.08
N THR A 69 16.76 0.68 -18.38
CA THR A 69 17.86 1.03 -19.30
C THR A 69 18.01 2.54 -19.52
N LEU A 70 16.92 3.30 -19.45
CA LEU A 70 16.89 4.73 -19.72
C LEU A 70 16.87 5.60 -18.47
N LYS A 71 16.28 5.09 -17.40
CA LYS A 71 15.96 5.85 -16.17
C LYS A 71 16.73 5.35 -14.93
N GLY A 72 17.53 4.29 -15.04
CA GLY A 72 18.20 3.66 -13.91
C GLY A 72 17.31 2.62 -13.21
N ASP A 73 17.84 2.03 -12.14
CA ASP A 73 17.12 1.00 -11.38
C ASP A 73 15.88 1.57 -10.65
N GLY A 74 15.04 0.69 -10.14
CA GLY A 74 13.81 1.08 -9.45
C GLY A 74 14.03 2.00 -8.25
N PHE A 75 15.16 1.89 -7.56
CA PHE A 75 15.49 2.78 -6.45
C PHE A 75 15.82 4.20 -6.94
N HIS A 76 16.57 4.33 -8.01
CA HIS A 76 16.87 5.62 -8.63
C HIS A 76 15.59 6.31 -9.12
N VAL A 77 14.73 5.57 -9.82
CA VAL A 77 13.40 6.09 -10.25
C VAL A 77 12.58 6.57 -9.05
N ALA A 78 12.57 5.82 -7.95
CA ALA A 78 11.86 6.21 -6.73
C ALA A 78 12.42 7.51 -6.12
N GLN A 79 13.74 7.71 -6.14
CA GLN A 79 14.39 8.95 -5.68
C GLN A 79 14.00 10.14 -6.55
N GLU A 80 14.02 9.99 -7.87
CA GLU A 80 13.61 11.05 -8.79
C GLU A 80 12.14 11.43 -8.60
N ILE A 81 11.23 10.45 -8.54
CA ILE A 81 9.80 10.67 -8.30
C ILE A 81 9.61 11.41 -6.97
N SER A 82 10.22 10.95 -5.88
CA SER A 82 10.12 11.61 -4.57
C SER A 82 10.62 13.06 -4.62
N SER A 83 11.74 13.31 -5.31
CA SER A 83 12.30 14.65 -5.49
C SER A 83 11.35 15.57 -6.29
N ARG A 84 10.77 15.06 -7.38
CA ARG A 84 9.82 15.80 -8.22
C ARG A 84 8.53 16.11 -7.48
N MET A 85 7.98 15.15 -6.71
CA MET A 85 6.79 15.38 -5.88
C MET A 85 6.99 16.55 -4.90
N LYS A 86 8.15 16.62 -4.26
CA LYS A 86 8.49 17.73 -3.37
C LYS A 86 8.65 19.04 -4.12
N LYS A 87 9.37 19.02 -5.23
CA LYS A 87 9.73 20.23 -6.00
C LYS A 87 8.55 20.81 -6.77
N GLU A 88 7.77 19.96 -7.42
CA GLU A 88 6.72 20.37 -8.34
C GLU A 88 5.36 20.50 -7.64
N LEU A 89 5.06 19.64 -6.66
CA LEU A 89 3.76 19.60 -5.99
C LEU A 89 3.81 20.05 -4.52
N GLY A 90 4.98 20.14 -3.91
CA GLY A 90 5.13 20.51 -2.49
C GLY A 90 4.62 19.43 -1.52
N ILE A 91 4.51 18.18 -1.96
CA ILE A 91 4.08 17.05 -1.14
C ILE A 91 5.16 15.98 -1.04
N THR A 92 5.11 15.18 0.02
CA THR A 92 6.00 14.03 0.23
C THR A 92 5.31 12.73 -0.14
N VAL A 93 6.09 11.74 -0.57
CA VAL A 93 5.63 10.37 -0.83
C VAL A 93 6.52 9.36 -0.11
N SER A 94 5.93 8.24 0.29
CA SER A 94 6.70 7.07 0.74
C SER A 94 6.61 6.01 -0.34
N VAL A 95 7.76 5.49 -0.77
CA VAL A 95 7.86 4.60 -1.92
C VAL A 95 8.41 3.24 -1.51
N GLY A 96 7.75 2.18 -1.92
CA GLY A 96 8.27 0.82 -1.83
C GLY A 96 8.80 0.37 -3.19
N VAL A 97 10.04 -0.08 -3.23
CA VAL A 97 10.67 -0.65 -4.42
C VAL A 97 10.82 -2.15 -4.22
N SER A 98 10.20 -2.94 -5.10
CA SER A 98 10.17 -4.39 -4.93
C SER A 98 9.97 -5.11 -6.26
N PHE A 99 10.01 -6.44 -6.23
CA PHE A 99 9.85 -7.34 -7.36
C PHE A 99 8.37 -7.69 -7.65
N ASN A 100 7.42 -7.31 -6.77
CA ASN A 100 5.99 -7.47 -6.99
C ASN A 100 5.17 -6.39 -6.26
N LYS A 101 3.87 -6.32 -6.57
CA LYS A 101 2.96 -5.31 -6.03
C LYS A 101 2.77 -5.41 -4.52
N ILE A 102 2.77 -6.63 -3.97
CA ILE A 102 2.51 -6.89 -2.55
C ILE A 102 3.62 -6.30 -1.69
N PHE A 103 4.88 -6.59 -2.04
CA PHE A 103 6.02 -6.08 -1.28
C PHE A 103 6.38 -4.63 -1.62
N ALA A 104 6.04 -4.13 -2.80
CA ALA A 104 6.10 -2.70 -3.08
C ALA A 104 5.14 -1.91 -2.17
N LYS A 105 3.90 -2.40 -2.02
CA LYS A 105 2.93 -1.78 -1.08
C LYS A 105 3.40 -1.88 0.37
N LEU A 106 3.86 -3.04 0.82
CA LEU A 106 4.39 -3.23 2.16
C LEU A 106 5.60 -2.30 2.42
N GLY A 107 6.51 -2.17 1.44
CA GLY A 107 7.66 -1.29 1.50
C GLY A 107 7.27 0.18 1.64
N SER A 108 6.24 0.62 0.93
CA SER A 108 5.75 2.00 1.04
C SER A 108 5.17 2.34 2.42
N ASP A 109 4.70 1.33 3.16
CA ASP A 109 4.17 1.48 4.51
C ASP A 109 5.22 1.27 5.62
N TYR A 110 6.38 0.69 5.28
CA TYR A 110 7.41 0.25 6.23
C TYR A 110 8.03 1.40 7.01
N LYS A 111 8.38 2.48 6.32
CA LYS A 111 8.90 3.71 6.91
C LYS A 111 8.14 4.91 6.37
N LYS A 112 7.29 5.50 7.19
CA LYS A 112 6.52 6.72 6.87
C LYS A 112 6.81 7.80 7.90
N PRO A 113 6.84 9.07 7.52
CA PRO A 113 6.66 9.64 6.19
C PRO A 113 7.97 9.79 5.41
N ASP A 114 7.84 9.99 4.08
CA ASP A 114 8.92 10.51 3.22
C ASP A 114 10.18 9.65 3.20
N ASP A 115 10.00 8.35 2.94
CA ASP A 115 11.09 7.38 2.86
C ASP A 115 10.98 6.51 1.61
N ILE A 116 12.09 5.93 1.18
CA ILE A 116 12.15 4.95 0.11
C ILE A 116 12.65 3.64 0.71
N THR A 117 11.81 2.62 0.69
CA THR A 117 12.15 1.29 1.23
C THR A 117 12.26 0.28 0.10
N THR A 118 13.40 -0.40 0.02
CA THR A 118 13.58 -1.55 -0.87
C THR A 118 13.14 -2.84 -0.18
N MET A 119 12.50 -3.73 -0.94
CA MET A 119 12.23 -5.12 -0.54
C MET A 119 12.50 -6.02 -1.74
N TYR A 120 13.79 -6.27 -2.03
CA TYR A 120 14.21 -7.14 -3.14
C TYR A 120 14.02 -8.61 -2.79
N GLU A 121 14.06 -9.46 -3.80
CA GLU A 121 13.76 -10.90 -3.67
C GLU A 121 14.70 -11.62 -2.70
N ASP A 122 15.96 -11.21 -2.63
CA ASP A 122 16.99 -11.76 -1.73
C ASP A 122 16.88 -11.26 -0.28
N GLU A 123 16.11 -10.21 -0.03
CA GLU A 123 16.04 -9.59 1.31
C GLU A 123 14.63 -9.53 1.91
N PHE A 124 13.56 -9.76 1.11
CA PHE A 124 12.19 -9.55 1.60
C PHE A 124 11.85 -10.37 2.84
N GLN A 125 12.32 -11.61 2.92
CA GLN A 125 12.06 -12.46 4.07
C GLN A 125 12.63 -11.83 5.36
N ARG A 126 13.85 -11.35 5.29
CA ARG A 126 14.50 -10.69 6.44
C ARG A 126 13.77 -9.44 6.91
N LYS A 127 13.23 -8.65 5.96
CA LYS A 127 12.52 -7.39 6.25
C LYS A 127 11.05 -7.60 6.59
N ALA A 128 10.35 -8.48 5.85
CA ALA A 128 8.91 -8.61 5.92
C ALA A 128 8.43 -9.68 6.91
N TRP A 129 9.14 -10.80 7.08
CA TRP A 129 8.65 -11.91 7.88
C TRP A 129 8.55 -11.60 9.39
N CYS A 130 9.29 -10.62 9.88
CA CYS A 130 9.19 -10.17 11.28
C CYS A 130 8.02 -9.19 11.52
N LEU A 131 7.39 -8.67 10.46
CA LEU A 131 6.29 -7.72 10.57
C LEU A 131 4.99 -8.41 10.99
N PRO A 132 4.07 -7.67 11.65
CA PRO A 132 2.74 -8.16 11.95
C PRO A 132 2.02 -8.65 10.70
N VAL A 133 1.30 -9.75 10.78
CA VAL A 133 0.54 -10.29 9.67
C VAL A 133 -0.55 -9.32 9.16
N SER A 134 -1.00 -8.41 10.02
CA SER A 134 -1.94 -7.34 9.68
C SER A 134 -1.41 -6.31 8.67
N ASP A 135 -0.09 -6.25 8.50
CA ASP A 135 0.56 -5.29 7.60
C ASP A 135 0.56 -5.81 6.14
N LEU A 136 0.32 -7.12 5.96
CA LEU A 136 0.20 -7.71 4.63
C LEU A 136 -1.09 -7.24 3.95
N LEU A 137 -1.00 -6.86 2.69
CA LEU A 137 -2.14 -6.44 1.88
C LEU A 137 -3.26 -7.49 1.93
N TYR A 138 -4.51 -7.04 2.02
CA TYR A 138 -5.73 -7.85 2.19
C TYR A 138 -5.92 -8.51 3.57
N VAL A 139 -5.04 -8.31 4.53
CA VAL A 139 -5.26 -8.74 5.92
C VAL A 139 -5.96 -7.63 6.71
N GLY A 140 -7.28 -7.52 6.53
CA GLY A 140 -8.11 -6.63 7.34
C GLY A 140 -8.40 -7.20 8.75
N ASN A 141 -9.07 -6.40 9.59
CA ASN A 141 -9.35 -6.75 10.99
C ASN A 141 -9.98 -8.14 11.20
N ALA A 142 -10.94 -8.53 10.35
CA ALA A 142 -11.61 -9.84 10.46
C ALA A 142 -10.65 -11.00 10.15
N THR A 143 -9.85 -10.86 9.08
CA THR A 143 -8.83 -11.85 8.70
C THR A 143 -7.75 -11.94 9.76
N ASN A 144 -7.27 -10.80 10.26
CA ASN A 144 -6.27 -10.74 11.31
C ASN A 144 -6.72 -11.48 12.58
N LYS A 145 -7.96 -11.28 13.04
CA LYS A 145 -8.50 -12.01 14.20
C LYS A 145 -8.50 -13.52 13.99
N LYS A 146 -8.86 -14.00 12.79
CA LYS A 146 -8.83 -15.42 12.46
C LYS A 146 -7.41 -15.97 12.45
N LEU A 147 -6.45 -15.28 11.87
CA LEU A 147 -5.04 -15.66 11.85
C LEU A 147 -4.46 -15.72 13.27
N TYR A 148 -4.75 -14.72 14.09
CA TYR A 148 -4.33 -14.70 15.49
C TYR A 148 -4.90 -15.89 16.29
N SER A 149 -6.17 -16.30 16.04
CA SER A 149 -6.76 -17.49 16.68
C SER A 149 -6.08 -18.80 16.28
N MET A 150 -5.33 -18.79 15.18
CA MET A 150 -4.51 -19.92 14.70
C MET A 150 -3.05 -19.82 15.16
N GLY A 151 -2.69 -18.84 15.98
CA GLY A 151 -1.32 -18.59 16.44
C GLY A 151 -0.43 -17.86 15.43
N ILE A 152 -0.98 -17.42 14.29
CA ILE A 152 -0.26 -16.71 13.23
C ILE A 152 -0.26 -15.21 13.54
N ARG A 153 0.90 -14.66 13.88
CA ARG A 153 1.05 -13.27 14.30
C ARG A 153 1.87 -12.43 13.32
N THR A 154 2.82 -13.06 12.64
CA THR A 154 3.72 -12.41 11.70
C THR A 154 3.50 -12.91 10.27
N ILE A 155 4.03 -12.15 9.30
CA ILE A 155 4.04 -12.58 7.90
C ILE A 155 4.85 -13.88 7.76
N GLY A 156 5.93 -14.03 8.51
CA GLY A 156 6.72 -15.26 8.54
C GLY A 156 5.99 -16.46 9.12
N ASP A 157 5.13 -16.27 10.14
CA ASP A 157 4.27 -17.35 10.65
C ASP A 157 3.29 -17.80 9.57
N LEU A 158 2.71 -16.84 8.83
CA LEU A 158 1.78 -17.12 7.73
C LEU A 158 2.49 -17.89 6.61
N ALA A 159 3.70 -17.46 6.21
CA ALA A 159 4.49 -18.10 5.17
C ALA A 159 4.83 -19.56 5.50
N LYS A 160 5.07 -19.86 6.77
CA LYS A 160 5.41 -21.20 7.28
C LYS A 160 4.21 -22.07 7.63
N SER A 161 3.00 -21.53 7.55
CA SER A 161 1.78 -22.25 7.92
C SER A 161 1.39 -23.27 6.83
N ASP A 162 0.62 -24.28 7.23
CA ASP A 162 0.01 -25.22 6.30
C ASP A 162 -1.08 -24.53 5.47
N GLU A 163 -0.87 -24.48 4.16
CA GLU A 163 -1.81 -23.87 3.20
C GLU A 163 -3.21 -24.52 3.29
N THR A 164 -3.28 -25.83 3.47
CA THR A 164 -4.56 -26.56 3.56
C THR A 164 -5.38 -26.09 4.77
N LEU A 165 -4.71 -25.83 5.89
CA LEU A 165 -5.35 -25.28 7.10
C LEU A 165 -5.85 -23.85 6.85
N LEU A 166 -5.05 -23.02 6.18
CA LEU A 166 -5.43 -21.65 5.81
C LEU A 166 -6.64 -21.63 4.88
N VAL A 167 -6.66 -22.49 3.87
CA VAL A 167 -7.82 -22.63 2.94
C VAL A 167 -9.07 -23.07 3.70
N ARG A 168 -8.96 -24.00 4.63
CA ARG A 168 -10.09 -24.45 5.47
C ARG A 168 -10.69 -23.31 6.29
N LYS A 169 -9.88 -22.40 6.79
CA LYS A 169 -10.31 -21.30 7.68
C LYS A 169 -10.67 -20.00 6.97
N LEU A 170 -10.02 -19.70 5.86
CA LEU A 170 -10.14 -18.43 5.13
C LEU A 170 -10.67 -18.59 3.69
N GLY A 171 -10.92 -19.82 3.25
CA GLY A 171 -11.31 -20.09 1.86
C GLY A 171 -10.19 -19.77 0.88
N LYS A 172 -10.52 -19.37 -0.32
CA LYS A 172 -9.57 -18.98 -1.37
C LYS A 172 -8.53 -17.94 -0.90
N MET A 173 -8.94 -17.04 0.00
CA MET A 173 -8.00 -16.04 0.55
C MET A 173 -6.88 -16.67 1.37
N GLY A 174 -7.07 -17.86 1.94
CA GLY A 174 -6.01 -18.55 2.67
C GLY A 174 -4.82 -18.89 1.78
N SER A 175 -5.07 -19.47 0.59
CA SER A 175 -4.02 -19.77 -0.39
C SER A 175 -3.37 -18.50 -0.93
N ILE A 176 -4.16 -17.48 -1.24
CA ILE A 176 -3.64 -16.19 -1.76
C ILE A 176 -2.70 -15.53 -0.74
N LEU A 177 -3.10 -15.45 0.51
CA LEU A 177 -2.30 -14.82 1.55
C LEU A 177 -1.04 -15.63 1.87
N TRP A 178 -1.11 -16.95 1.81
CA TRP A 178 0.05 -17.83 1.93
C TRP A 178 1.04 -17.59 0.78
N ALA A 179 0.56 -17.53 -0.45
CA ALA A 179 1.38 -17.22 -1.61
C ALA A 179 2.06 -15.85 -1.48
N PHE A 180 1.33 -14.82 -1.09
CA PHE A 180 1.86 -13.48 -0.86
C PHE A 180 2.95 -13.46 0.21
N ALA A 181 2.73 -14.12 1.36
CA ALA A 181 3.72 -14.19 2.43
C ALA A 181 5.03 -14.89 1.99
N ASN A 182 4.94 -15.78 1.00
CA ASN A 182 6.07 -16.47 0.38
C ASN A 182 6.68 -15.74 -0.84
N GLY A 183 6.22 -14.56 -1.17
CA GLY A 183 6.77 -13.76 -2.28
C GLY A 183 6.09 -13.97 -3.62
N TYR A 184 5.06 -14.80 -3.70
CA TYR A 184 4.41 -15.15 -4.96
C TYR A 184 3.25 -14.20 -5.26
N ASP A 185 3.46 -13.27 -6.17
CA ASP A 185 2.43 -12.47 -6.82
C ASP A 185 2.87 -12.13 -8.25
N GLU A 186 2.21 -12.75 -9.21
CA GLU A 186 2.44 -12.55 -10.65
C GLU A 186 1.43 -11.57 -11.28
N SER A 187 0.65 -10.88 -10.46
CA SER A 187 -0.35 -9.94 -10.97
C SER A 187 0.34 -8.75 -11.66
N PRO A 188 0.12 -8.52 -12.96
CA PRO A 188 0.78 -7.44 -13.66
C PRO A 188 0.26 -6.09 -13.19
N VAL A 189 1.10 -5.06 -13.25
CA VAL A 189 0.66 -3.68 -13.17
C VAL A 189 -0.08 -3.35 -14.47
N LYS A 190 -1.32 -2.90 -14.35
CA LYS A 190 -2.17 -2.61 -15.51
C LYS A 190 -1.69 -1.36 -16.23
N LEU A 191 -1.91 -1.34 -17.55
CA LEU A 191 -1.80 -0.11 -18.34
C LEU A 191 -2.89 0.88 -17.91
N GLU A 192 -2.55 2.15 -17.85
CA GLU A 192 -3.45 3.24 -17.42
C GLU A 192 -4.83 3.24 -18.10
N ASN A 193 -4.88 2.88 -19.37
CA ASN A 193 -6.10 2.92 -20.18
C ASN A 193 -6.94 1.64 -20.14
N THR A 194 -6.60 0.67 -19.29
CA THR A 194 -7.41 -0.53 -19.07
C THR A 194 -8.54 -0.23 -18.08
N SER A 195 -9.60 0.43 -18.55
CA SER A 195 -10.81 0.60 -17.74
C SER A 195 -11.51 -0.75 -17.56
N ALA A 196 -11.56 -1.23 -16.32
CA ALA A 196 -12.43 -2.37 -16.01
C ALA A 196 -13.89 -1.95 -16.25
N PRO A 197 -14.72 -2.82 -16.84
CA PRO A 197 -16.15 -2.51 -17.00
C PRO A 197 -16.78 -2.23 -15.63
N VAL A 198 -17.58 -1.18 -15.55
CA VAL A 198 -18.32 -0.82 -14.33
C VAL A 198 -19.23 -1.99 -13.95
N LYS A 199 -18.99 -2.65 -12.83
CA LYS A 199 -19.76 -3.81 -12.36
C LYS A 199 -20.91 -3.42 -11.43
N SER A 200 -20.81 -2.29 -10.76
CA SER A 200 -21.85 -1.77 -9.88
C SER A 200 -21.72 -0.26 -9.71
N VAL A 201 -22.84 0.41 -9.51
CA VAL A 201 -22.89 1.83 -9.12
C VAL A 201 -23.68 1.89 -7.81
N GLY A 202 -23.09 2.46 -6.78
CA GLY A 202 -23.73 2.65 -5.48
C GLY A 202 -23.61 4.10 -5.02
N ASN A 203 -24.66 4.59 -4.34
CA ASN A 203 -24.63 5.86 -3.66
C ASN A 203 -25.06 5.65 -2.22
N SER A 204 -24.40 6.29 -1.26
CA SER A 204 -24.80 6.28 0.14
C SER A 204 -24.86 7.72 0.66
N THR A 205 -25.95 8.05 1.33
CA THR A 205 -26.11 9.28 2.11
C THR A 205 -25.99 8.93 3.59
N THR A 206 -25.15 9.60 4.32
CA THR A 206 -25.06 9.56 5.79
C THR A 206 -25.62 10.83 6.38
#